data_3b4d5748f5153a090d3104db58c86e7c
#
_entry.id   3b4d5748f5153a090d3104db58c86e7c
#
_cell.length_a   1.000
_cell.length_b   1.000
_cell.length_c   1.000
_cell.angle_alpha   90.00
_cell.angle_beta   90.00
_cell.angle_gamma   90.00
#
_symmetry.space_group_name_H-M   'P 1'
#
loop_
_entity.id
_entity.type
_entity.pdbx_description
1 polymer ?
#
loop_
_entity_poly.entity_id
_entity_poly.type
_entity_poly.pdbx_seq_one_letter_code
_entity_poly.pdbx_strand_id
1 'polypeptide(L)'
;MNKLVFVFFLLTLYFTNYGQVSLKNAVIIGQFDKPEDRYVIEASVTEIFTQIGIKAIPLQNIIKQGESPIVLIQDSLQNALKIKGFDTYLFINVRGYDRTFKPSFSLNNLEEAMDMASIYKLYRDESTSVSFEFTFFRNNVVVYRDILKCTNISDRDSTIKRFKKKLPKRMKKKWKVY
;
A
#
# COMPACT_ATOMS: atom_id res chain seq x y z
N MET A 1 -19.57 45.02 -3.68
CA MET A 1 -19.14 43.71 -3.21
C MET A 1 -18.00 43.24 -4.13
N ASN A 2 -16.77 43.24 -3.61
CA ASN A 2 -15.56 43.31 -4.42
C ASN A 2 -15.30 42.01 -5.20
N LYS A 3 -15.13 42.14 -6.51
CA LYS A 3 -14.75 41.03 -7.43
C LYS A 3 -13.50 40.25 -6.95
N LEU A 4 -12.64 40.86 -6.17
CA LEU A 4 -11.44 40.27 -5.56
C LEU A 4 -11.78 39.20 -4.50
N VAL A 5 -12.84 39.38 -3.72
CA VAL A 5 -13.27 38.43 -2.67
C VAL A 5 -13.83 37.16 -3.30
N PHE A 6 -14.51 37.29 -4.43
CA PHE A 6 -15.09 36.14 -5.15
C PHE A 6 -14.01 35.26 -5.79
N VAL A 7 -12.94 35.85 -6.31
CA VAL A 7 -11.78 35.12 -6.88
C VAL A 7 -11.02 34.37 -5.78
N PHE A 8 -10.89 34.97 -4.59
CA PHE A 8 -10.22 34.30 -3.46
C PHE A 8 -11.03 33.10 -2.93
N PHE A 9 -12.36 33.18 -2.94
CA PHE A 9 -13.25 32.11 -2.54
C PHE A 9 -13.23 30.95 -3.53
N LEU A 10 -13.11 31.21 -4.83
CA LEU A 10 -12.95 30.18 -5.87
C LEU A 10 -11.60 29.46 -5.78
N LEU A 11 -10.52 30.16 -5.43
CA LEU A 11 -9.20 29.57 -5.26
C LEU A 11 -9.11 28.61 -4.05
N THR A 12 -9.86 28.88 -2.97
CA THR A 12 -9.88 27.98 -1.79
C THR A 12 -10.62 26.67 -2.02
N LEU A 13 -11.52 26.61 -3.00
CA LEU A 13 -12.25 25.37 -3.35
C LEU A 13 -11.38 24.34 -4.12
N TYR A 14 -10.27 24.77 -4.69
CA TYR A 14 -9.37 23.87 -5.44
C TYR A 14 -8.39 23.08 -4.54
N PHE A 15 -8.22 23.45 -3.27
CA PHE A 15 -7.20 22.84 -2.40
C PHE A 15 -7.68 21.69 -1.50
N THR A 16 -8.93 21.27 -1.57
CA THR A 16 -9.48 20.27 -0.61
C THR A 16 -9.73 18.88 -1.17
N ASN A 17 -9.34 18.57 -2.38
CA ASN A 17 -9.47 17.24 -2.95
C ASN A 17 -8.17 16.41 -2.87
N TYR A 18 -7.57 16.27 -1.68
CA TYR A 18 -6.69 15.12 -1.45
C TYR A 18 -7.55 13.87 -1.35
N GLY A 19 -7.57 13.13 -2.45
CA GLY A 19 -8.51 12.07 -2.76
C GLY A 19 -8.64 11.02 -1.66
N GLN A 20 -9.86 10.87 -1.19
CA GLN A 20 -10.28 9.68 -0.48
C GLN A 20 -10.31 8.53 -1.49
N VAL A 21 -9.46 7.52 -1.28
CA VAL A 21 -9.53 6.31 -2.10
C VAL A 21 -10.71 5.49 -1.60
N SER A 22 -11.79 5.44 -2.37
CA SER A 22 -12.80 4.40 -2.19
C SER A 22 -12.17 3.07 -2.62
N LEU A 23 -11.77 2.25 -1.66
CA LEU A 23 -11.13 0.97 -1.90
C LEU A 23 -12.18 -0.14 -1.88
N LYS A 24 -12.49 -0.71 -3.03
CA LYS A 24 -13.44 -1.83 -3.19
C LYS A 24 -12.76 -3.17 -3.40
N ASN A 25 -11.58 -3.13 -3.99
CA ASN A 25 -10.80 -4.32 -4.33
C ASN A 25 -9.31 -3.99 -4.29
N ALA A 26 -8.46 -5.00 -4.13
CA ALA A 26 -7.01 -4.85 -4.28
C ALA A 26 -6.30 -6.16 -4.60
N VAL A 27 -5.31 -6.07 -5.47
CA VAL A 27 -4.21 -7.03 -5.57
C VAL A 27 -3.16 -6.59 -4.55
N ILE A 28 -2.80 -7.46 -3.60
CA ILE A 28 -1.84 -7.15 -2.54
C ILE A 28 -0.46 -7.61 -2.97
N ILE A 29 0.50 -6.71 -2.96
CA ILE A 29 1.87 -6.92 -3.43
C ILE A 29 2.83 -6.52 -2.31
N GLY A 30 3.46 -7.51 -1.70
CA GLY A 30 4.51 -7.29 -0.70
C GLY A 30 5.88 -7.23 -1.35
N GLN A 31 6.65 -6.16 -1.09
CA GLN A 31 8.04 -6.09 -1.49
C GLN A 31 8.94 -6.20 -0.26
N PHE A 32 9.44 -7.40 -0.04
CA PHE A 32 10.34 -7.74 1.07
C PHE A 32 11.47 -8.62 0.55
N ASP A 33 12.63 -8.55 1.21
CA ASP A 33 13.83 -9.32 0.85
C ASP A 33 13.63 -10.84 0.98
N LYS A 34 12.78 -11.28 1.95
CA LYS A 34 12.50 -12.68 2.20
C LYS A 34 11.11 -13.07 1.69
N PRO A 35 10.98 -14.19 0.95
CA PRO A 35 9.69 -14.71 0.49
C PRO A 35 8.69 -14.95 1.62
N GLU A 36 9.15 -15.41 2.79
CA GLU A 36 8.31 -15.68 3.96
C GLU A 36 7.70 -14.39 4.53
N ASP A 37 8.43 -13.28 4.47
CA ASP A 37 7.95 -11.99 4.93
C ASP A 37 6.90 -11.44 3.97
N ARG A 38 7.13 -11.61 2.66
CA ARG A 38 6.14 -11.29 1.62
C ARG A 38 4.85 -12.05 1.86
N TYR A 39 4.96 -13.39 1.99
CA TYR A 39 3.80 -14.25 2.22
C TYR A 39 2.98 -13.80 3.41
N VAL A 40 3.61 -13.60 4.57
CA VAL A 40 2.92 -13.25 5.83
C VAL A 40 2.23 -11.90 5.73
N ILE A 41 2.86 -10.90 5.13
CA ILE A 41 2.27 -9.56 4.99
C ILE A 41 1.12 -9.57 3.97
N GLU A 42 1.31 -10.19 2.81
CA GLU A 42 0.24 -10.30 1.80
C GLU A 42 -0.98 -11.03 2.35
N ALA A 43 -0.79 -12.18 3.01
CA ALA A 43 -1.86 -12.95 3.63
C ALA A 43 -2.56 -12.14 4.74
N SER A 44 -1.79 -11.46 5.59
CA SER A 44 -2.35 -10.63 6.68
C SER A 44 -3.21 -9.48 6.16
N VAL A 45 -2.77 -8.79 5.11
CA VAL A 45 -3.53 -7.69 4.53
C VAL A 45 -4.77 -8.20 3.81
N THR A 46 -4.64 -9.31 3.08
CA THR A 46 -5.78 -9.97 2.42
C THR A 46 -6.85 -10.36 3.42
N GLU A 47 -6.48 -10.99 4.55
CA GLU A 47 -7.38 -11.35 5.64
C GLU A 47 -8.10 -10.11 6.20
N ILE A 48 -7.35 -9.06 6.54
CA ILE A 48 -7.91 -7.81 7.09
C ILE A 48 -8.88 -7.16 6.10
N PHE A 49 -8.55 -7.14 4.81
CA PHE A 49 -9.41 -6.56 3.77
C PHE A 49 -10.71 -7.36 3.62
N THR A 50 -10.61 -8.69 3.57
CA THR A 50 -11.78 -9.58 3.47
C THR A 50 -12.73 -9.42 4.66
N GLN A 51 -12.19 -9.29 5.88
CA GLN A 51 -12.99 -9.08 7.10
C GLN A 51 -13.83 -7.80 7.09
N ILE A 52 -13.42 -6.80 6.30
CA ILE A 52 -14.16 -5.52 6.16
C ILE A 52 -14.86 -5.38 4.81
N GLY A 53 -15.02 -6.50 4.07
CA GLY A 53 -15.78 -6.55 2.83
C GLY A 53 -15.03 -6.02 1.59
N ILE A 54 -13.71 -5.80 1.67
CA ILE A 54 -12.90 -5.47 0.50
C ILE A 54 -12.48 -6.77 -0.18
N LYS A 55 -12.73 -6.88 -1.49
CA LYS A 55 -12.23 -7.99 -2.29
C LYS A 55 -10.71 -7.90 -2.42
N ALA A 56 -9.98 -8.90 -1.91
CA ALA A 56 -8.52 -8.89 -1.94
C ALA A 56 -7.95 -10.21 -2.42
N ILE A 57 -6.83 -10.16 -3.11
CA ILE A 57 -6.05 -11.32 -3.54
C ILE A 57 -4.56 -11.02 -3.37
N PRO A 58 -3.78 -11.91 -2.72
CA PRO A 58 -2.34 -11.75 -2.62
C PRO A 58 -1.67 -12.08 -3.96
N LEU A 59 -0.54 -11.41 -4.26
CA LEU A 59 0.20 -11.59 -5.51
C LEU A 59 0.57 -13.07 -5.75
N GLN A 60 0.98 -13.78 -4.73
CA GLN A 60 1.35 -15.20 -4.81
C GLN A 60 0.23 -16.13 -5.33
N ASN A 61 -1.03 -15.69 -5.30
CA ASN A 61 -2.15 -16.45 -5.88
C ASN A 61 -2.40 -16.10 -7.35
N ILE A 62 -1.65 -15.17 -7.91
CA ILE A 62 -1.78 -14.68 -9.28
C ILE A 62 -0.62 -15.18 -10.14
N ILE A 63 0.61 -15.09 -9.62
CA ILE A 63 1.83 -15.50 -10.32
C ILE A 63 2.30 -16.85 -9.82
N LYS A 64 3.04 -17.57 -10.66
CA LYS A 64 3.65 -18.84 -10.29
C LYS A 64 4.80 -18.63 -9.29
N GLN A 65 5.06 -19.62 -8.47
CA GLN A 65 6.19 -19.59 -7.56
C GLN A 65 7.52 -19.42 -8.35
N GLY A 66 8.32 -18.42 -7.97
CA GLY A 66 9.58 -18.09 -8.65
C GLY A 66 9.42 -17.15 -9.86
N GLU A 67 8.21 -16.85 -10.29
CA GLU A 67 7.96 -15.89 -11.36
C GLU A 67 8.17 -14.45 -10.87
N SER A 68 8.72 -13.61 -11.75
CA SER A 68 8.95 -12.19 -11.42
C SER A 68 7.63 -11.44 -11.28
N PRO A 69 7.47 -10.59 -10.25
CA PRO A 69 6.30 -9.71 -10.10
C PRO A 69 6.04 -8.80 -11.30
N ILE A 70 7.05 -8.54 -12.12
CA ILE A 70 6.95 -7.70 -13.33
C ILE A 70 5.87 -8.19 -14.32
N VAL A 71 5.49 -9.47 -14.27
CA VAL A 71 4.41 -10.00 -15.12
C VAL A 71 3.06 -9.30 -14.89
N LEU A 72 2.87 -8.67 -13.71
CA LEU A 72 1.66 -7.90 -13.41
C LEU A 72 1.45 -6.68 -14.32
N ILE A 73 2.51 -6.19 -14.97
CA ILE A 73 2.38 -5.06 -15.90
C ILE A 73 1.95 -5.50 -17.31
N GLN A 74 1.92 -6.81 -17.59
CA GLN A 74 1.45 -7.32 -18.87
C GLN A 74 -0.06 -7.05 -19.04
N ASP A 75 -0.44 -6.45 -20.16
CA ASP A 75 -1.82 -6.08 -20.46
C ASP A 75 -2.78 -7.25 -20.37
N SER A 76 -2.37 -8.44 -20.81
CA SER A 76 -3.18 -9.66 -20.76
C SER A 76 -3.56 -10.03 -19.32
N LEU A 77 -2.62 -9.96 -18.40
CA LEU A 77 -2.87 -10.26 -16.99
C LEU A 77 -3.66 -9.16 -16.30
N GLN A 78 -3.35 -7.90 -16.58
CA GLN A 78 -4.13 -6.76 -16.06
C GLN A 78 -5.59 -6.81 -16.52
N ASN A 79 -5.84 -7.11 -17.79
CA ASN A 79 -7.19 -7.27 -18.31
C ASN A 79 -7.92 -8.46 -17.67
N ALA A 80 -7.25 -9.59 -17.48
CA ALA A 80 -7.83 -10.75 -16.79
C ALA A 80 -8.19 -10.42 -15.33
N LEU A 81 -7.35 -9.67 -14.61
CA LEU A 81 -7.62 -9.21 -13.26
C LEU A 81 -8.79 -8.21 -13.22
N LYS A 82 -8.84 -7.29 -14.18
CA LYS A 82 -9.94 -6.31 -14.30
C LYS A 82 -11.30 -6.99 -14.56
N ILE A 83 -11.34 -8.01 -15.42
CA ILE A 83 -12.54 -8.83 -15.65
C ILE A 83 -12.98 -9.53 -14.35
N LYS A 84 -12.02 -9.97 -13.53
CA LYS A 84 -12.29 -10.55 -12.20
C LYS A 84 -12.64 -9.49 -11.15
N GLY A 85 -12.72 -8.20 -11.50
CA GLY A 85 -13.09 -7.10 -10.64
C GLY A 85 -11.95 -6.56 -9.78
N PHE A 86 -10.70 -6.71 -10.21
CA PHE A 86 -9.53 -6.09 -9.58
C PHE A 86 -9.01 -4.96 -10.47
N ASP A 87 -9.03 -3.73 -9.97
CA ASP A 87 -8.54 -2.53 -10.66
C ASP A 87 -7.50 -1.76 -9.82
N THR A 88 -7.31 -2.16 -8.57
CA THR A 88 -6.41 -1.51 -7.64
C THR A 88 -5.28 -2.45 -7.25
N TYR A 89 -4.05 -1.95 -7.26
CA TYR A 89 -2.85 -2.66 -6.84
C TYR A 89 -2.31 -1.96 -5.59
N LEU A 90 -2.18 -2.71 -4.49
CA LEU A 90 -1.62 -2.22 -3.24
C LEU A 90 -0.20 -2.76 -3.06
N PHE A 91 0.76 -1.88 -3.20
CA PHE A 91 2.17 -2.16 -2.99
C PHE A 91 2.58 -1.82 -1.56
N ILE A 92 3.25 -2.75 -0.89
CA ILE A 92 3.64 -2.64 0.51
C ILE A 92 5.13 -2.92 0.65
N ASN A 93 5.86 -1.96 1.18
CA ASN A 93 7.29 -2.11 1.44
C ASN A 93 7.67 -1.53 2.81
N VAL A 94 8.88 -1.81 3.29
CA VAL A 94 9.47 -1.12 4.44
C VAL A 94 10.07 0.20 3.97
N ARG A 95 9.67 1.31 4.62
CA ARG A 95 10.21 2.65 4.36
C ARG A 95 11.47 2.93 5.18
N GLY A 96 11.62 2.26 6.32
CA GLY A 96 12.78 2.37 7.20
C GLY A 96 12.45 2.15 8.67
N TYR A 97 13.48 2.30 9.51
CA TYR A 97 13.44 1.99 10.95
C TYR A 97 13.69 3.24 11.80
N ASP A 98 13.23 3.22 13.04
CA ASP A 98 13.51 4.12 14.16
C ASP A 98 13.32 5.63 13.92
N ARG A 99 12.79 6.01 12.75
CA ARG A 99 12.50 7.39 12.36
C ARG A 99 11.03 7.58 12.02
N THR A 100 10.63 8.83 11.89
CA THR A 100 9.34 9.19 11.29
C THR A 100 9.56 9.47 9.80
N PHE A 101 8.80 8.79 8.96
CA PHE A 101 8.88 8.93 7.52
C PHE A 101 7.62 9.59 6.97
N LYS A 102 7.80 10.34 5.88
CA LYS A 102 6.71 10.76 4.99
C LYS A 102 6.63 9.76 3.83
N PRO A 103 5.47 9.63 3.18
CA PRO A 103 5.36 8.84 1.96
C PRO A 103 6.40 9.27 0.92
N SER A 104 6.96 8.30 0.19
CA SER A 104 7.89 8.56 -0.90
C SER A 104 7.14 9.18 -2.08
N PHE A 105 7.79 10.09 -2.80
CA PHE A 105 7.29 10.61 -4.09
C PHE A 105 8.11 10.11 -5.28
N SER A 106 9.05 9.19 -5.03
CA SER A 106 9.95 8.67 -6.07
C SER A 106 9.29 7.69 -7.03
N LEU A 107 8.20 7.02 -6.62
CA LEU A 107 7.47 6.07 -7.47
C LEU A 107 6.31 6.78 -8.16
N ASN A 108 6.24 6.71 -9.48
CA ASN A 108 5.19 7.36 -10.25
C ASN A 108 4.18 6.37 -10.83
N ASN A 109 4.59 5.14 -11.10
CA ASN A 109 3.77 4.10 -11.71
C ASN A 109 4.05 2.71 -11.12
N LEU A 110 3.21 1.73 -11.48
CA LEU A 110 3.30 0.37 -10.98
C LEU A 110 4.55 -0.35 -11.51
N GLU A 111 4.97 -0.06 -12.74
CA GLU A 111 6.15 -0.67 -13.37
C GLU A 111 7.42 -0.33 -12.58
N GLU A 112 7.64 0.96 -12.29
CA GLU A 112 8.75 1.39 -11.42
C GLU A 112 8.72 0.69 -10.06
N ALA A 113 7.53 0.51 -9.48
CA ALA A 113 7.39 -0.18 -8.21
C ALA A 113 7.77 -1.66 -8.30
N MET A 114 7.44 -2.33 -9.40
CA MET A 114 7.76 -3.75 -9.60
C MET A 114 9.24 -3.98 -9.88
N ASP A 115 9.92 -3.05 -10.53
CA ASP A 115 11.35 -3.13 -10.85
C ASP A 115 12.26 -2.82 -9.65
N MET A 116 11.72 -2.17 -8.62
CA MET A 116 12.50 -1.86 -7.41
C MET A 116 12.80 -3.12 -6.62
N ALA A 117 14.08 -3.34 -6.31
CA ALA A 117 14.47 -4.35 -5.32
C ALA A 117 14.16 -3.87 -3.89
N SER A 118 13.67 -4.77 -3.05
CA SER A 118 13.55 -4.48 -1.62
C SER A 118 14.95 -4.47 -0.99
N ILE A 119 15.30 -3.34 -0.38
CA ILE A 119 16.57 -3.19 0.36
C ILE A 119 16.38 -3.29 1.88
N TYR A 120 15.15 -3.38 2.34
CA TYR A 120 14.83 -3.42 3.75
C TYR A 120 14.19 -4.75 4.15
N LYS A 121 14.69 -5.32 5.26
CA LYS A 121 14.10 -6.47 5.93
C LYS A 121 12.78 -6.06 6.61
N LEU A 122 11.91 -7.03 6.88
CA LEU A 122 10.71 -6.79 7.70
C LEU A 122 11.07 -6.31 9.12
N TYR A 123 12.13 -6.86 9.68
CA TYR A 123 12.71 -6.49 10.96
C TYR A 123 14.24 -6.38 10.82
N ARG A 124 14.83 -5.41 11.48
CA ARG A 124 16.28 -5.23 11.63
C ARG A 124 16.62 -5.31 13.10
N ASP A 125 17.69 -6.04 13.42
CA ASP A 125 18.19 -6.18 14.80
C ASP A 125 18.36 -4.82 15.47
N GLU A 126 18.06 -4.75 16.77
CA GLU A 126 18.10 -3.54 17.61
C GLU A 126 17.09 -2.45 17.23
N SER A 127 16.29 -2.62 16.18
CA SER A 127 15.26 -1.65 15.84
C SER A 127 14.07 -1.73 16.78
N THR A 128 13.63 -0.58 17.27
CA THR A 128 12.46 -0.45 18.15
C THR A 128 11.19 -0.08 17.40
N SER A 129 11.34 0.36 16.16
CA SER A 129 10.21 0.67 15.28
C SER A 129 10.53 0.48 13.80
N VAL A 130 9.50 0.15 13.04
CA VAL A 130 9.53 0.05 11.57
C VAL A 130 8.36 0.81 10.96
N SER A 131 8.59 1.44 9.83
CA SER A 131 7.56 2.14 9.04
C SER A 131 7.30 1.38 7.75
N PHE A 132 6.05 1.01 7.52
CA PHE A 132 5.56 0.44 6.27
C PHE A 132 4.97 1.54 5.40
N GLU A 133 5.31 1.52 4.14
CA GLU A 133 4.70 2.37 3.11
C GLU A 133 3.68 1.56 2.30
N PHE A 134 2.54 2.18 2.05
CA PHE A 134 1.45 1.66 1.24
C PHE A 134 1.30 2.59 0.05
N THR A 135 1.47 2.07 -1.15
CA THR A 135 1.24 2.80 -2.40
C THR A 135 0.15 2.11 -3.20
N PHE A 136 -0.91 2.86 -3.49
CA PHE A 136 -2.04 2.37 -4.25
C PHE A 136 -1.93 2.84 -5.69
N PHE A 137 -2.02 1.89 -6.62
CA PHE A 137 -2.03 2.15 -8.05
C PHE A 137 -3.38 1.78 -8.65
N ARG A 138 -3.82 2.60 -9.61
CA ARG A 138 -4.98 2.35 -10.45
C ARG A 138 -4.67 2.84 -11.85
N ASN A 139 -4.93 2.02 -12.89
CA ASN A 139 -4.53 2.33 -14.26
C ASN A 139 -3.05 2.73 -14.37
N ASN A 140 -2.16 1.99 -13.73
CA ASN A 140 -0.71 2.21 -13.67
C ASN A 140 -0.23 3.52 -13.02
N VAL A 141 -1.12 4.34 -12.44
CA VAL A 141 -0.75 5.59 -11.76
C VAL A 141 -1.00 5.52 -10.27
N VAL A 142 -0.21 6.23 -9.49
CA VAL A 142 -0.39 6.33 -8.05
C VAL A 142 -1.63 7.16 -7.72
N VAL A 143 -2.56 6.57 -6.97
CA VAL A 143 -3.79 7.24 -6.53
C VAL A 143 -3.77 7.61 -5.05
N TYR A 144 -2.96 6.91 -4.24
CA TYR A 144 -2.85 7.23 -2.81
C TYR A 144 -1.57 6.64 -2.20
N ARG A 145 -1.06 7.27 -1.15
CA ARG A 145 0.05 6.78 -0.34
C ARG A 145 -0.23 6.96 1.14
N ASP A 146 0.26 6.02 1.94
CA ASP A 146 0.17 6.11 3.39
C ASP A 146 1.37 5.46 4.08
N ILE A 147 1.62 5.86 5.34
CA ILE A 147 2.67 5.29 6.19
C ILE A 147 2.05 4.75 7.48
N LEU A 148 2.40 3.52 7.82
CA LEU A 148 2.07 2.90 9.11
C LEU A 148 3.36 2.68 9.91
N LYS A 149 3.53 3.41 11.01
CA LYS A 149 4.64 3.17 11.95
C LYS A 149 4.24 2.14 13.01
N CYS A 150 4.98 1.03 13.06
CA CYS A 150 4.91 0.02 14.12
C CYS A 150 6.02 0.26 15.13
N THR A 151 5.68 0.50 16.38
CA THR A 151 6.59 0.79 17.50
C THR A 151 6.56 -0.33 18.52
N ASN A 152 7.57 -0.38 19.41
CA ASN A 152 7.73 -1.41 20.43
C ASN A 152 7.81 -2.80 19.79
N ILE A 153 8.67 -2.92 18.81
CA ILE A 153 9.07 -4.18 18.18
C ILE A 153 10.40 -4.63 18.78
N SER A 154 10.60 -5.94 18.90
CA SER A 154 11.83 -6.56 19.40
C SER A 154 12.35 -7.64 18.46
N ASP A 155 11.49 -8.09 17.54
CA ASP A 155 11.75 -9.19 16.62
C ASP A 155 10.76 -9.16 15.45
N ARG A 156 10.91 -10.12 14.55
CA ARG A 156 10.04 -10.30 13.38
C ARG A 156 8.58 -10.52 13.76
N ASP A 157 8.33 -11.37 14.74
CA ASP A 157 6.96 -11.78 15.11
C ASP A 157 6.21 -10.64 15.82
N SER A 158 6.90 -9.90 16.69
CA SER A 158 6.37 -8.69 17.30
C SER A 158 6.05 -7.62 16.24
N THR A 159 6.86 -7.52 15.19
CA THR A 159 6.62 -6.63 14.04
C THR A 159 5.31 -7.00 13.34
N ILE A 160 5.12 -8.27 12.97
CA ILE A 160 3.90 -8.78 12.33
C ILE A 160 2.68 -8.56 13.24
N LYS A 161 2.79 -8.88 14.53
CA LYS A 161 1.72 -8.67 15.52
C LYS A 161 1.32 -7.19 15.62
N ARG A 162 2.29 -6.27 15.65
CA ARG A 162 2.03 -4.83 15.67
C ARG A 162 1.41 -4.34 14.37
N PHE A 163 1.89 -4.83 13.24
CA PHE A 163 1.31 -4.54 11.92
C PHE A 163 -0.18 -4.93 11.88
N LYS A 164 -0.51 -6.19 12.16
CA LYS A 164 -1.89 -6.70 12.19
C LYS A 164 -2.80 -5.89 13.13
N LYS A 165 -2.30 -5.50 14.31
CA LYS A 165 -3.05 -4.71 15.29
C LYS A 165 -3.32 -3.27 14.83
N LYS A 166 -2.34 -2.63 14.17
CA LYS A 166 -2.40 -1.20 13.81
C LYS A 166 -3.06 -0.93 12.47
N LEU A 167 -2.92 -1.85 11.50
CA LEU A 167 -3.42 -1.65 10.14
C LEU A 167 -4.93 -1.38 10.08
N PRO A 168 -5.83 -2.17 10.73
CA PRO A 168 -7.27 -1.91 10.69
C PRO A 168 -7.64 -0.53 11.22
N LYS A 169 -6.98 -0.08 12.28
CA LYS A 169 -7.19 1.26 12.86
C LYS A 169 -6.75 2.36 11.91
N ARG A 170 -5.62 2.15 11.22
CA ARG A 170 -5.10 3.08 10.22
C ARG A 170 -6.04 3.20 9.03
N MET A 171 -6.51 2.06 8.51
CA MET A 171 -7.45 1.97 7.40
C MET A 171 -8.73 2.75 7.71
N LYS A 172 -9.38 2.47 8.86
CA LYS A 172 -10.58 3.18 9.30
C LYS A 172 -10.38 4.69 9.38
N LYS A 173 -9.20 5.14 9.88
CA LYS A 173 -8.91 6.57 10.08
C LYS A 173 -8.54 7.30 8.79
N LYS A 174 -7.78 6.67 7.89
CA LYS A 174 -7.12 7.35 6.77
C LYS A 174 -7.61 6.91 5.40
N TRP A 175 -7.95 5.63 5.22
CA TRP A 175 -8.32 5.12 3.92
C TRP A 175 -9.82 5.21 3.65
N LYS A 176 -10.61 5.54 4.70
CA LYS A 176 -12.07 5.64 4.64
C LYS A 176 -12.71 4.47 3.89
N VAL A 177 -12.30 3.30 4.31
CA VAL A 177 -12.88 2.04 3.85
C VAL A 177 -14.22 1.87 4.56
N TYR A 178 -15.29 1.89 3.81
CA TYR A 178 -16.65 1.59 4.23
C TYR A 178 -17.22 0.52 3.32
#